data_e01421f005e613ac955f73548d06e6c4
#
_entry.id   e01421f005e613ac955f73548d06e6c4
#
_cell.length_a   1.000
_cell.length_b   1.000
_cell.length_c   1.000
_cell.angle_alpha   90.00
_cell.angle_beta   90.00
_cell.angle_gamma   90.00
#
_symmetry.space_group_name_H-M   'P 1'
#
loop_
_entity.id
_entity.type
_entity.pdbx_description
1 polymer ?
#
loop_
_entity_poly.entity_id
_entity_poly.type
_entity_poly.pdbx_seq_one_letter_code
_entity_poly.pdbx_strand_id
1 'polypeptide(L)'
;MGLEEKRERVKKPRGKVRLIENKCIACGARCQAECPADAIVMNDKGEPIISLDACIGCKRCIKVCPVDAIEHFYTEEELKIIEELKSRGLWKEEPEEKLDLKVKGLNEYRGVWVFVEQEFGCAATVSWELLGVGSKLAKDLDVELSAFILGHEIEHLAYEAFTYGAQKVYLIDNPVLKHYRTEPYLKATVYLIRKYKPEIVLMGATGLGRDLAGAVATELETGLTADCTGLTIDKETRLLEQTRPAFGGNIMATILTRNHRPQMASVRPHVMPMPPKNPNAKGEIIREEIALREEEIKVKVLEITREEAVQTIDISGAEILVSGGRGLQAAENFKLLEELAEVLGGTVSASRAAVDAGWVPYERQVGQTGKTVRPKIYIACGISGAIQHLVGMQDSQIIIAINRDRDAPIFEVAHYGIVGDLFQIVPILTRRLRELMNKKVCAVGE
;
A
#
# COMPACT_ATOMS: atom_id res chain seq x y z
N MET A 1 -24.95 -5.74 56.69
CA MET A 1 -24.21 -7.01 56.56
C MET A 1 -24.47 -7.51 55.13
N GLY A 2 -23.59 -7.16 54.21
CA GLY A 2 -23.63 -7.59 52.78
C GLY A 2 -22.78 -8.83 52.61
N LEU A 3 -23.42 -9.90 52.16
CA LEU A 3 -22.74 -11.13 51.72
C LEU A 3 -22.05 -10.87 50.38
N GLU A 4 -20.75 -10.76 50.37
CA GLU A 4 -19.92 -10.83 49.13
C GLU A 4 -19.98 -12.29 48.65
N GLU A 5 -20.76 -12.58 47.62
CA GLU A 5 -20.68 -13.81 46.86
C GLU A 5 -19.30 -13.84 46.16
N LYS A 6 -18.41 -14.71 46.64
CA LYS A 6 -17.18 -15.09 45.94
C LYS A 6 -17.56 -15.70 44.60
N ARG A 7 -17.41 -14.96 43.49
CA ARG A 7 -17.52 -15.51 42.14
C ARG A 7 -16.40 -16.52 41.92
N GLU A 8 -16.71 -17.80 42.02
CA GLU A 8 -15.80 -18.88 41.60
C GLU A 8 -15.39 -18.66 40.15
N ARG A 9 -14.09 -18.47 39.93
CA ARG A 9 -13.52 -18.38 38.58
C ARG A 9 -13.49 -19.79 37.97
N VAL A 10 -14.53 -20.18 37.26
CA VAL A 10 -14.58 -21.45 36.54
C VAL A 10 -13.57 -21.38 35.38
N LYS A 11 -12.58 -22.25 35.35
CA LYS A 11 -11.63 -22.38 34.26
C LYS A 11 -12.36 -22.93 33.02
N LYS A 12 -12.49 -22.11 31.97
CA LYS A 12 -13.08 -22.56 30.70
C LYS A 12 -12.13 -23.50 29.97
N PRO A 13 -12.61 -24.64 29.44
CA PRO A 13 -11.85 -25.51 28.56
C PRO A 13 -11.28 -24.75 27.35
N ARG A 14 -10.05 -25.04 26.95
CA ARG A 14 -9.37 -24.40 25.82
C ARG A 14 -9.31 -25.28 24.58
N GLY A 15 -9.66 -26.56 24.71
CA GLY A 15 -9.51 -27.57 23.68
C GLY A 15 -8.05 -27.93 23.41
N LYS A 16 -7.85 -28.80 22.46
CA LYS A 16 -6.57 -29.33 22.00
C LYS A 16 -6.47 -29.19 20.48
N VAL A 17 -5.33 -29.54 19.92
CA VAL A 17 -5.16 -29.58 18.46
C VAL A 17 -4.71 -30.99 18.04
N ARG A 18 -5.08 -31.39 16.82
CA ARG A 18 -4.64 -32.64 16.21
C ARG A 18 -4.29 -32.47 14.75
N LEU A 19 -3.46 -33.38 14.22
CA LEU A 19 -3.12 -33.43 12.80
C LEU A 19 -4.29 -34.08 12.04
N ILE A 20 -4.67 -33.49 10.89
CA ILE A 20 -5.57 -34.12 9.91
C ILE A 20 -4.73 -35.04 9.04
N GLU A 21 -5.09 -36.33 9.01
CA GLU A 21 -4.38 -37.35 8.23
C GLU A 21 -4.25 -36.98 6.75
N ASN A 22 -3.10 -37.22 6.17
CA ASN A 22 -2.76 -36.98 4.75
C ASN A 22 -2.86 -35.53 4.27
N LYS A 23 -2.95 -34.54 5.16
CA LYS A 23 -3.03 -33.12 4.78
C LYS A 23 -1.72 -32.37 5.00
N CYS A 24 -0.80 -32.92 5.80
CA CYS A 24 0.49 -32.30 6.06
C CYS A 24 1.45 -32.39 4.86
N ILE A 25 2.09 -31.27 4.52
CA ILE A 25 3.08 -31.19 3.41
C ILE A 25 4.51 -31.09 3.91
N ALA A 26 4.78 -31.38 5.16
CA ALA A 26 6.13 -31.28 5.78
C ALA A 26 6.82 -29.95 5.52
N CYS A 27 6.14 -28.83 5.79
CA CYS A 27 6.54 -27.46 5.43
C CYS A 27 7.69 -26.84 6.24
N GLY A 28 8.49 -27.65 6.98
CA GLY A 28 9.68 -27.20 7.68
C GLY A 28 9.46 -26.80 9.13
N ALA A 29 8.70 -27.59 9.90
CA ALA A 29 8.55 -27.50 11.37
C ALA A 29 7.99 -26.15 11.90
N ARG A 30 7.30 -25.36 11.09
CA ARG A 30 6.72 -24.07 11.51
C ARG A 30 5.77 -24.21 12.69
N CYS A 31 4.95 -25.26 12.71
CA CYS A 31 4.03 -25.56 13.81
C CYS A 31 4.75 -25.89 15.13
N GLN A 32 5.91 -26.55 15.06
CA GLN A 32 6.77 -26.82 16.21
C GLN A 32 7.38 -25.53 16.77
N ALA A 33 7.97 -24.70 15.87
CA ALA A 33 8.61 -23.45 16.27
C ALA A 33 7.64 -22.45 16.94
N GLU A 34 6.37 -22.46 16.58
CA GLU A 34 5.34 -21.59 17.14
C GLU A 34 4.63 -22.17 18.37
N CYS A 35 5.01 -23.36 18.82
CA CYS A 35 4.36 -23.99 19.97
C CYS A 35 4.98 -23.51 21.30
N PRO A 36 4.29 -22.66 22.10
CA PRO A 36 4.85 -22.12 23.35
C PRO A 36 4.87 -23.14 24.48
N ALA A 37 4.32 -24.33 24.28
CA ALA A 37 4.24 -25.40 25.26
C ALA A 37 5.10 -26.61 24.85
N ASP A 38 5.93 -26.49 23.81
CA ASP A 38 6.78 -27.56 23.24
C ASP A 38 6.02 -28.89 23.01
N ALA A 39 4.71 -28.78 22.75
CA ALA A 39 3.80 -29.93 22.59
C ALA A 39 3.90 -30.60 21.21
N ILE A 40 4.77 -30.13 20.31
CA ILE A 40 4.88 -30.62 18.93
C ILE A 40 6.31 -31.07 18.67
N VAL A 41 6.47 -32.33 18.24
CA VAL A 41 7.74 -32.90 17.80
C VAL A 41 7.56 -33.39 16.35
N MET A 42 8.58 -33.26 15.52
CA MET A 42 8.52 -33.74 14.13
C MET A 42 8.94 -35.23 14.05
N ASN A 43 8.22 -36.02 13.26
CA ASN A 43 8.61 -37.38 12.94
C ASN A 43 9.67 -37.41 11.83
N ASP A 44 10.18 -38.60 11.47
CA ASP A 44 11.19 -38.80 10.41
C ASP A 44 10.69 -38.38 9.02
N LYS A 45 9.39 -38.25 8.83
CA LYS A 45 8.77 -37.77 7.59
C LYS A 45 8.56 -36.26 7.57
N GLY A 46 8.94 -35.54 8.65
CA GLY A 46 8.71 -34.11 8.79
C GLY A 46 7.26 -33.73 9.10
N GLU A 47 6.45 -34.66 9.62
CA GLU A 47 5.07 -34.39 10.06
C GLU A 47 5.02 -34.17 11.59
N PRO A 48 4.13 -33.30 12.10
CA PRO A 48 4.03 -33.02 13.51
C PRO A 48 3.35 -34.17 14.30
N ILE A 49 4.01 -34.63 15.34
CA ILE A 49 3.41 -35.47 16.40
C ILE A 49 3.05 -34.52 17.55
N ILE A 50 1.77 -34.45 17.89
CA ILE A 50 1.23 -33.52 18.88
C ILE A 50 0.92 -34.25 20.18
N SER A 51 1.59 -33.85 21.28
CA SER A 51 1.28 -34.34 22.61
C SER A 51 0.02 -33.63 23.14
N LEU A 52 -1.05 -34.37 23.32
CA LEU A 52 -2.30 -33.82 23.87
C LEU A 52 -2.16 -33.36 25.32
N ASP A 53 -1.31 -34.03 26.11
CA ASP A 53 -1.08 -33.68 27.52
C ASP A 53 -0.34 -32.35 27.67
N ALA A 54 0.65 -32.10 26.81
CA ALA A 54 1.41 -30.87 26.79
C ALA A 54 0.69 -29.72 26.08
N CYS A 55 -0.26 -30.00 25.19
CA CYS A 55 -0.98 -28.99 24.43
C CYS A 55 -1.87 -28.11 25.32
N ILE A 56 -1.69 -26.81 25.27
CA ILE A 56 -2.47 -25.81 26.03
C ILE A 56 -3.63 -25.19 25.24
N GLY A 57 -3.92 -25.66 24.02
CA GLY A 57 -5.03 -25.17 23.19
C GLY A 57 -4.89 -23.73 22.68
N CYS A 58 -3.67 -23.22 22.52
CA CYS A 58 -3.41 -21.83 22.11
C CYS A 58 -3.66 -21.54 20.65
N LYS A 59 -3.89 -22.55 19.81
CA LYS A 59 -4.21 -22.48 18.36
C LYS A 59 -3.12 -21.81 17.47
N ARG A 60 -1.90 -21.52 17.99
CA ARG A 60 -0.85 -20.89 17.19
C ARG A 60 -0.37 -21.75 16.03
N CYS A 61 -0.22 -23.06 16.27
CA CYS A 61 0.17 -24.03 15.24
C CYS A 61 -0.84 -24.12 14.08
N ILE A 62 -2.12 -23.87 14.30
CA ILE A 62 -3.15 -23.80 13.25
C ILE A 62 -2.89 -22.59 12.35
N LYS A 63 -2.64 -21.41 12.96
CA LYS A 63 -2.46 -20.16 12.21
C LYS A 63 -1.24 -20.15 11.29
N VAL A 64 -0.21 -20.94 11.60
CA VAL A 64 1.02 -21.00 10.79
C VAL A 64 1.06 -22.16 9.80
N CYS A 65 0.03 -23.03 9.82
CA CYS A 65 -0.06 -24.14 8.89
C CYS A 65 -0.56 -23.68 7.52
N PRO A 66 0.26 -23.75 6.46
CA PRO A 66 -0.10 -23.19 5.15
C PRO A 66 -1.18 -23.99 4.41
N VAL A 67 -1.50 -25.19 4.91
CA VAL A 67 -2.47 -26.11 4.27
C VAL A 67 -3.58 -26.54 5.24
N ASP A 68 -3.75 -25.84 6.36
CA ASP A 68 -4.73 -26.14 7.40
C ASP A 68 -4.77 -27.61 7.82
N ALA A 69 -3.58 -28.21 7.94
CA ALA A 69 -3.44 -29.63 8.32
C ALA A 69 -3.61 -29.88 9.82
N ILE A 70 -3.76 -28.85 10.63
CA ILE A 70 -3.96 -28.95 12.08
C ILE A 70 -5.32 -28.38 12.43
N GLU A 71 -6.14 -29.16 13.11
CA GLU A 71 -7.48 -28.74 13.55
C GLU A 71 -7.60 -28.68 15.08
N HIS A 72 -8.52 -27.85 15.54
CA HIS A 72 -8.86 -27.71 16.94
C HIS A 72 -10.03 -28.62 17.30
N PHE A 73 -9.98 -29.28 18.47
CA PHE A 73 -11.08 -30.08 18.98
C PHE A 73 -11.12 -30.00 20.51
N TYR A 74 -12.25 -30.41 21.10
CA TYR A 74 -12.40 -30.59 22.54
C TYR A 74 -12.38 -32.09 22.87
N THR A 75 -11.69 -32.44 23.97
CA THR A 75 -11.72 -33.81 24.48
C THR A 75 -13.09 -34.16 25.08
N GLU A 76 -13.40 -35.45 25.25
CA GLU A 76 -14.66 -35.87 25.84
C GLU A 76 -14.91 -35.29 27.25
N GLU A 77 -13.82 -35.14 28.03
CA GLU A 77 -13.87 -34.52 29.36
C GLU A 77 -14.17 -33.02 29.25
N GLU A 78 -13.55 -32.35 28.32
CA GLU A 78 -13.79 -30.91 28.07
C GLU A 78 -15.19 -30.67 27.54
N LEU A 79 -15.76 -31.58 26.70
CA LEU A 79 -17.12 -31.50 26.20
C LEU A 79 -18.15 -31.62 27.35
N LYS A 80 -17.93 -32.50 28.31
CA LYS A 80 -18.79 -32.62 29.51
C LYS A 80 -18.81 -31.35 30.33
N ILE A 81 -17.62 -30.74 30.52
CA ILE A 81 -17.49 -29.46 31.23
C ILE A 81 -18.22 -28.33 30.46
N ILE A 82 -18.10 -28.31 29.13
CA ILE A 82 -18.77 -27.33 28.27
C ILE A 82 -20.29 -27.47 28.36
N GLU A 83 -20.82 -28.70 28.36
CA GLU A 83 -22.25 -28.95 28.54
C GLU A 83 -22.77 -28.47 29.91
N GLU A 84 -22.00 -28.73 30.96
CA GLU A 84 -22.35 -28.22 32.30
C GLU A 84 -22.31 -26.68 32.35
N LEU A 85 -21.31 -26.06 31.72
CA LEU A 85 -21.24 -24.61 31.64
C LEU A 85 -22.33 -23.98 30.76
N LYS A 86 -22.77 -24.69 29.70
CA LYS A 86 -23.92 -24.31 28.87
C LYS A 86 -25.23 -24.35 29.69
N SER A 87 -25.46 -25.41 30.45
CA SER A 87 -26.64 -25.52 31.28
C SER A 87 -26.73 -24.44 32.36
N ARG A 88 -25.59 -23.95 32.83
CA ARG A 88 -25.48 -22.88 33.81
C ARG A 88 -25.44 -21.46 33.20
N GLY A 89 -25.54 -21.32 31.86
CA GLY A 89 -25.48 -20.06 31.15
C GLY A 89 -24.09 -19.33 31.21
N LEU A 90 -23.07 -20.06 31.64
CA LEU A 90 -21.69 -19.53 31.80
C LEU A 90 -20.80 -19.77 30.60
N TRP A 91 -21.23 -20.58 29.63
CA TRP A 91 -20.55 -20.81 28.36
C TRP A 91 -21.19 -19.93 27.29
N LYS A 92 -20.40 -18.99 26.79
CA LYS A 92 -20.67 -18.32 25.50
C LYS A 92 -19.82 -19.05 24.48
N GLU A 93 -20.43 -19.68 23.50
CA GLU A 93 -19.70 -20.12 22.32
C GLU A 93 -18.99 -18.90 21.76
N GLU A 94 -17.65 -19.00 21.61
CA GLU A 94 -16.96 -18.06 20.72
C GLU A 94 -17.63 -18.30 19.37
N PRO A 95 -18.23 -17.29 18.74
CA PRO A 95 -18.79 -17.50 17.42
C PRO A 95 -17.66 -18.07 16.57
N GLU A 96 -17.85 -19.29 16.02
CA GLU A 96 -17.13 -19.59 14.79
C GLU A 96 -17.35 -18.37 13.93
N GLU A 97 -16.30 -17.67 13.53
CA GLU A 97 -16.36 -16.59 12.54
C GLU A 97 -16.77 -17.21 11.19
N LYS A 98 -17.95 -17.78 11.14
CA LYS A 98 -18.71 -17.87 9.90
C LYS A 98 -19.01 -16.43 9.56
N LEU A 99 -18.33 -15.97 8.53
CA LEU A 99 -18.56 -14.68 7.91
C LEU A 99 -20.06 -14.54 7.68
N ASP A 100 -20.76 -13.97 8.66
CA ASP A 100 -22.17 -13.63 8.49
C ASP A 100 -22.18 -12.35 7.63
N LEU A 101 -22.06 -12.57 6.30
CA LEU A 101 -22.13 -11.54 5.25
C LEU A 101 -23.45 -10.75 5.28
N LYS A 102 -24.32 -11.04 6.24
CA LYS A 102 -25.60 -10.37 6.49
C LYS A 102 -25.52 -9.31 7.58
N VAL A 103 -24.49 -8.47 7.58
CA VAL A 103 -24.60 -7.18 8.26
C VAL A 103 -25.65 -6.39 7.49
N LYS A 104 -26.80 -6.10 8.13
CA LYS A 104 -27.93 -5.38 7.52
C LYS A 104 -27.41 -4.08 6.88
N GLY A 105 -27.69 -3.89 5.58
CA GLY A 105 -27.38 -2.66 4.85
C GLY A 105 -26.09 -2.67 4.02
N LEU A 106 -25.22 -3.69 4.09
CA LEU A 106 -24.00 -3.74 3.25
C LEU A 106 -24.33 -3.89 1.76
N ASN A 107 -25.44 -4.54 1.42
CA ASN A 107 -25.88 -4.73 0.03
C ASN A 107 -26.37 -3.45 -0.66
N GLU A 108 -26.53 -2.36 0.09
CA GLU A 108 -26.89 -1.05 -0.45
C GLU A 108 -25.67 -0.30 -1.02
N TYR A 109 -24.46 -0.73 -0.64
CA TYR A 109 -23.22 -0.12 -1.09
C TYR A 109 -22.76 -0.78 -2.39
N ARG A 110 -22.53 0.05 -3.43
CA ARG A 110 -22.13 -0.45 -4.74
C ARG A 110 -21.23 0.54 -5.47
N GLY A 111 -20.28 0.00 -6.24
CA GLY A 111 -19.36 0.81 -7.03
C GLY A 111 -17.98 0.99 -6.37
N VAL A 112 -16.98 1.18 -7.22
CA VAL A 112 -15.61 1.51 -6.83
C VAL A 112 -15.37 2.99 -7.12
N TRP A 113 -15.00 3.73 -6.09
CA TRP A 113 -14.77 5.17 -6.18
C TRP A 113 -13.30 5.50 -5.97
N VAL A 114 -12.81 6.46 -6.75
CA VAL A 114 -11.46 7.00 -6.64
C VAL A 114 -11.53 8.49 -6.35
N PHE A 115 -10.86 8.92 -5.30
CA PHE A 115 -10.64 10.35 -5.06
C PHE A 115 -9.60 10.88 -6.04
N VAL A 116 -9.97 11.85 -6.85
CA VAL A 116 -9.03 12.61 -7.67
C VAL A 116 -8.47 13.75 -6.81
N GLU A 117 -7.30 13.51 -6.26
CA GLU A 117 -6.55 14.52 -5.53
C GLU A 117 -6.06 15.58 -6.49
N GLN A 118 -6.25 16.85 -6.14
CA GLN A 118 -5.80 17.97 -6.95
C GLN A 118 -5.18 19.07 -6.10
N GLU A 119 -4.24 19.78 -6.71
CA GLU A 119 -3.67 21.00 -6.17
C GLU A 119 -3.52 22.03 -7.29
N PHE A 120 -4.04 23.24 -7.07
CA PHE A 120 -4.04 24.33 -8.07
C PHE A 120 -4.65 23.96 -9.44
N GLY A 121 -5.64 23.09 -9.45
CA GLY A 121 -6.28 22.63 -10.68
C GLY A 121 -5.52 21.55 -11.45
N CYS A 122 -4.45 21.00 -10.87
CA CYS A 122 -3.69 19.88 -11.43
C CYS A 122 -3.93 18.63 -10.61
N ALA A 123 -4.28 17.51 -11.25
CA ALA A 123 -4.47 16.26 -10.56
C ALA A 123 -3.13 15.61 -10.18
N ALA A 124 -3.07 15.02 -8.99
CA ALA A 124 -1.96 14.18 -8.58
C ALA A 124 -1.95 12.88 -9.41
N THR A 125 -0.77 12.49 -9.92
CA THR A 125 -0.57 11.31 -10.77
C THR A 125 -1.15 10.03 -10.18
N VAL A 126 -1.06 9.87 -8.86
CA VAL A 126 -1.63 8.70 -8.15
C VAL A 126 -3.12 8.52 -8.38
N SER A 127 -3.88 9.60 -8.62
CA SER A 127 -5.31 9.52 -8.92
C SER A 127 -5.58 8.71 -10.19
N TRP A 128 -4.73 8.86 -11.19
CA TRP A 128 -4.83 8.12 -12.45
C TRP A 128 -4.39 6.66 -12.31
N GLU A 129 -3.35 6.41 -11.54
CA GLU A 129 -2.95 5.04 -11.16
C GLU A 129 -4.09 4.31 -10.46
N LEU A 130 -4.79 5.00 -9.55
CA LEU A 130 -5.93 4.46 -8.82
C LEU A 130 -7.14 4.19 -9.71
N LEU A 131 -7.38 4.98 -10.74
CA LEU A 131 -8.40 4.66 -11.75
C LEU A 131 -8.04 3.37 -12.51
N GLY A 132 -6.75 3.14 -12.79
CA GLY A 132 -6.26 1.91 -13.41
C GLY A 132 -6.54 0.67 -12.58
N VAL A 133 -6.19 0.67 -11.29
CA VAL A 133 -6.48 -0.46 -10.40
C VAL A 133 -7.97 -0.55 -10.09
N GLY A 134 -8.63 0.59 -9.88
CA GLY A 134 -10.08 0.66 -9.64
C GLY A 134 -10.90 0.03 -10.77
N SER A 135 -10.46 0.19 -12.03
CA SER A 135 -11.09 -0.45 -13.18
C SER A 135 -11.05 -1.99 -13.10
N LYS A 136 -9.94 -2.56 -12.61
CA LYS A 136 -9.83 -4.01 -12.40
C LYS A 136 -10.75 -4.49 -11.29
N LEU A 137 -10.75 -3.77 -10.15
CA LEU A 137 -11.61 -4.09 -9.01
C LEU A 137 -13.10 -3.97 -9.37
N ALA A 138 -13.49 -2.93 -10.10
CA ALA A 138 -14.86 -2.72 -10.55
C ALA A 138 -15.32 -3.84 -11.49
N LYS A 139 -14.45 -4.30 -12.40
CA LYS A 139 -14.71 -5.45 -13.27
C LYS A 139 -14.85 -6.75 -12.49
N ASP A 140 -14.02 -6.98 -11.48
CA ASP A 140 -14.09 -8.19 -10.64
C ASP A 140 -15.38 -8.25 -9.81
N LEU A 141 -15.92 -7.09 -9.42
CA LEU A 141 -17.16 -6.93 -8.65
C LEU A 141 -18.42 -6.79 -9.52
N ASP A 142 -18.27 -6.62 -10.83
CA ASP A 142 -19.36 -6.28 -11.78
C ASP A 142 -20.11 -5.01 -11.34
N VAL A 143 -19.36 -3.92 -11.14
CA VAL A 143 -19.86 -2.60 -10.73
C VAL A 143 -19.20 -1.48 -11.52
N GLU A 144 -19.77 -0.26 -11.43
CA GLU A 144 -19.20 0.93 -12.05
C GLU A 144 -17.95 1.43 -11.34
N LEU A 145 -17.00 1.95 -12.15
CA LEU A 145 -15.89 2.76 -11.67
C LEU A 145 -16.27 4.23 -11.75
N SER A 146 -16.22 4.91 -10.61
CA SER A 146 -16.48 6.34 -10.55
C SER A 146 -15.29 7.08 -9.92
N ALA A 147 -15.16 8.35 -10.26
CA ALA A 147 -14.27 9.27 -9.56
C ALA A 147 -15.09 10.30 -8.79
N PHE A 148 -14.51 10.90 -7.76
CA PHE A 148 -15.05 12.10 -7.15
C PHE A 148 -13.96 13.17 -7.04
N ILE A 149 -14.34 14.41 -7.32
CA ILE A 149 -13.43 15.54 -7.44
C ILE A 149 -13.99 16.70 -6.62
N LEU A 150 -13.15 17.28 -5.79
CA LEU A 150 -13.49 18.40 -4.93
C LEU A 150 -12.53 19.56 -5.20
N GLY A 151 -13.06 20.78 -5.35
CA GLY A 151 -12.21 21.94 -5.58
C GLY A 151 -12.98 23.18 -6.03
N HIS A 152 -12.32 24.04 -6.78
CA HIS A 152 -12.89 25.23 -7.40
C HIS A 152 -12.32 25.43 -8.81
N GLU A 153 -13.21 25.60 -9.79
CA GLU A 153 -12.88 25.73 -11.22
C GLU A 153 -12.12 24.50 -11.79
N ILE A 154 -12.55 23.29 -11.40
CA ILE A 154 -11.82 22.03 -11.63
C ILE A 154 -12.56 21.05 -12.55
N GLU A 155 -13.58 21.47 -13.28
CA GLU A 155 -14.40 20.59 -14.15
C GLU A 155 -13.54 19.88 -15.23
N HIS A 156 -12.46 20.49 -15.70
CA HIS A 156 -11.55 19.90 -16.67
C HIS A 156 -10.94 18.58 -16.21
N LEU A 157 -10.75 18.39 -14.89
CA LEU A 157 -10.26 17.14 -14.32
C LEU A 157 -11.27 15.99 -14.47
N ALA A 158 -12.57 16.29 -14.57
CA ALA A 158 -13.58 15.26 -14.83
C ALA A 158 -13.38 14.66 -16.24
N TYR A 159 -13.13 15.49 -17.23
CA TYR A 159 -12.85 15.02 -18.59
C TYR A 159 -11.53 14.23 -18.63
N GLU A 160 -10.53 14.65 -17.87
CA GLU A 160 -9.31 13.89 -17.76
C GLU A 160 -9.52 12.52 -17.10
N ALA A 161 -10.30 12.43 -16.02
CA ALA A 161 -10.64 11.18 -15.34
C ALA A 161 -11.30 10.15 -16.29
N PHE A 162 -12.15 10.61 -17.21
CA PHE A 162 -12.74 9.73 -18.23
C PHE A 162 -11.67 9.08 -19.10
N THR A 163 -10.64 9.83 -19.50
CA THR A 163 -9.56 9.27 -20.33
C THR A 163 -8.79 8.16 -19.64
N TYR A 164 -8.84 8.08 -18.31
CA TYR A 164 -8.21 7.04 -17.49
C TYR A 164 -9.20 5.98 -16.99
N GLY A 165 -10.44 5.98 -17.50
CA GLY A 165 -11.38 4.88 -17.33
C GLY A 165 -12.53 5.12 -16.35
N ALA A 166 -12.67 6.29 -15.75
CA ALA A 166 -13.86 6.63 -14.98
C ALA A 166 -15.10 6.64 -15.89
N GLN A 167 -16.19 6.05 -15.43
CA GLN A 167 -17.49 6.05 -16.13
C GLN A 167 -18.38 7.20 -15.65
N LYS A 168 -18.25 7.55 -14.36
CA LYS A 168 -18.94 8.67 -13.73
C LYS A 168 -17.98 9.51 -12.91
N VAL A 169 -18.23 10.80 -12.84
CA VAL A 169 -17.50 11.72 -11.99
C VAL A 169 -18.49 12.52 -11.13
N TYR A 170 -18.35 12.40 -9.82
CA TYR A 170 -19.07 13.23 -8.86
C TYR A 170 -18.24 14.47 -8.58
N LEU A 171 -18.77 15.63 -8.95
CA LEU A 171 -18.06 16.91 -8.90
C LEU A 171 -18.73 17.83 -7.88
N ILE A 172 -17.94 18.30 -6.90
CA ILE A 172 -18.31 19.44 -6.07
C ILE A 172 -17.35 20.59 -6.37
N ASP A 173 -17.85 21.60 -7.07
CA ASP A 173 -17.11 22.82 -7.40
C ASP A 173 -17.60 23.94 -6.50
N ASN A 174 -16.77 24.36 -5.54
CA ASN A 174 -17.13 25.37 -4.55
C ASN A 174 -15.90 26.21 -4.18
N PRO A 175 -15.98 27.56 -4.13
CA PRO A 175 -14.86 28.42 -3.75
C PRO A 175 -14.19 28.06 -2.40
N VAL A 176 -14.96 27.55 -1.43
CA VAL A 176 -14.44 27.10 -0.13
C VAL A 176 -13.48 25.92 -0.27
N LEU A 177 -13.56 25.14 -1.34
CA LEU A 177 -12.72 23.98 -1.65
C LEU A 177 -11.51 24.34 -2.50
N LYS A 178 -11.26 25.61 -2.81
CA LYS A 178 -10.13 26.06 -3.64
C LYS A 178 -8.79 25.54 -3.13
N HIS A 179 -8.58 25.60 -1.82
CA HIS A 179 -7.39 25.10 -1.14
C HIS A 179 -7.77 24.00 -0.16
N TYR A 180 -6.93 22.97 -0.08
CA TYR A 180 -7.19 21.87 0.82
C TYR A 180 -7.24 22.34 2.29
N ARG A 181 -8.31 21.95 2.96
CA ARG A 181 -8.49 21.99 4.40
C ARG A 181 -9.31 20.76 4.77
N THR A 182 -8.91 20.06 5.80
CA THR A 182 -9.54 18.79 6.20
C THR A 182 -11.04 18.93 6.42
N GLU A 183 -11.48 19.95 7.13
CA GLU A 183 -12.90 20.10 7.52
C GLU A 183 -13.87 20.24 6.33
N PRO A 184 -13.71 21.16 5.36
CA PRO A 184 -14.64 21.26 4.23
C PRO A 184 -14.56 20.09 3.28
N TYR A 185 -13.34 19.52 3.04
CA TYR A 185 -13.17 18.33 2.21
C TYR A 185 -13.81 17.10 2.86
N LEU A 186 -13.69 16.94 4.19
CA LEU A 186 -14.35 15.89 4.94
C LEU A 186 -15.87 15.97 4.81
N LYS A 187 -16.45 17.16 5.04
CA LYS A 187 -17.91 17.40 4.90
C LYS A 187 -18.41 17.01 3.51
N ALA A 188 -17.69 17.46 2.47
CA ALA A 188 -18.04 17.17 1.09
C ALA A 188 -17.93 15.67 0.73
N THR A 189 -16.82 15.02 1.14
CA THR A 189 -16.60 13.59 0.90
C THR A 189 -17.64 12.73 1.62
N VAL A 190 -17.89 12.99 2.89
CA VAL A 190 -18.87 12.22 3.69
C VAL A 190 -20.29 12.41 3.13
N TYR A 191 -20.65 13.61 2.68
CA TYR A 191 -21.92 13.86 2.01
C TYR A 191 -22.09 12.97 0.78
N LEU A 192 -21.11 12.93 -0.11
CA LEU A 192 -21.13 12.08 -1.30
C LEU A 192 -21.25 10.61 -0.95
N ILE A 193 -20.42 10.11 -0.01
CA ILE A 193 -20.40 8.70 0.38
C ILE A 193 -21.72 8.27 1.03
N ARG A 194 -22.29 9.09 1.91
CA ARG A 194 -23.59 8.79 2.54
C ARG A 194 -24.75 8.77 1.53
N LYS A 195 -24.69 9.66 0.52
CA LYS A 195 -25.72 9.77 -0.50
C LYS A 195 -25.68 8.62 -1.51
N TYR A 196 -24.49 8.27 -1.99
CA TYR A 196 -24.30 7.34 -3.11
C TYR A 196 -23.83 5.95 -2.71
N LYS A 197 -23.38 5.76 -1.50
CA LYS A 197 -23.00 4.47 -0.87
C LYS A 197 -22.04 3.63 -1.74
N PRO A 198 -20.81 4.13 -2.05
CA PRO A 198 -19.83 3.32 -2.75
C PRO A 198 -19.38 2.14 -1.90
N GLU A 199 -19.14 0.96 -2.51
CA GLU A 199 -18.66 -0.24 -1.82
C GLU A 199 -17.18 -0.12 -1.44
N ILE A 200 -16.39 0.52 -2.31
CA ILE A 200 -14.95 0.73 -2.14
C ILE A 200 -14.61 2.20 -2.41
N VAL A 201 -13.75 2.78 -1.60
CA VAL A 201 -13.18 4.12 -1.80
C VAL A 201 -11.66 4.05 -1.75
N LEU A 202 -11.02 4.48 -2.84
CA LEU A 202 -9.56 4.52 -2.98
C LEU A 202 -9.06 5.96 -2.96
N MET A 203 -7.98 6.21 -2.22
CA MET A 203 -7.32 7.50 -2.10
C MET A 203 -5.81 7.35 -2.28
N GLY A 204 -5.09 8.39 -2.70
CA GLY A 204 -3.64 8.41 -2.71
C GLY A 204 -3.06 8.42 -1.29
N ALA A 205 -1.96 7.72 -1.04
CA ALA A 205 -1.24 7.82 0.22
C ALA A 205 -0.22 8.98 0.19
N THR A 206 -0.67 10.14 -0.25
CA THR A 206 0.01 11.43 -0.22
C THR A 206 -0.18 12.12 1.13
N GLY A 207 0.36 13.29 1.34
CA GLY A 207 0.08 14.10 2.54
C GLY A 207 -1.40 14.39 2.69
N LEU A 208 -2.03 14.93 1.63
CA LEU A 208 -3.45 15.28 1.59
C LEU A 208 -4.34 14.03 1.68
N GLY A 209 -4.04 13.02 0.86
CA GLY A 209 -4.88 11.82 0.80
C GLY A 209 -4.89 11.02 2.10
N ARG A 210 -3.77 10.93 2.82
CA ARG A 210 -3.71 10.26 4.14
C ARG A 210 -4.53 11.00 5.19
N ASP A 211 -4.44 12.33 5.21
CA ASP A 211 -5.20 13.18 6.14
C ASP A 211 -6.70 13.01 5.90
N LEU A 212 -7.14 13.20 4.65
CA LEU A 212 -8.56 13.08 4.29
C LEU A 212 -9.10 11.66 4.50
N ALA A 213 -8.36 10.62 4.07
CA ALA A 213 -8.80 9.24 4.22
C ALA A 213 -9.01 8.84 5.68
N GLY A 214 -8.09 9.26 6.57
CA GLY A 214 -8.20 9.02 8.01
C GLY A 214 -9.41 9.71 8.63
N ALA A 215 -9.64 10.98 8.28
CA ALA A 215 -10.77 11.75 8.75
C ALA A 215 -12.11 11.16 8.27
N VAL A 216 -12.20 10.78 6.98
CA VAL A 216 -13.40 10.17 6.39
C VAL A 216 -13.71 8.80 7.02
N ALA A 217 -12.70 7.95 7.19
CA ALA A 217 -12.88 6.64 7.79
C ALA A 217 -13.38 6.75 9.25
N THR A 218 -12.87 7.72 10.00
CA THR A 218 -13.29 8.00 11.38
C THR A 218 -14.75 8.48 11.44
N GLU A 219 -15.13 9.42 10.58
CA GLU A 219 -16.48 9.99 10.54
C GLU A 219 -17.53 8.97 10.06
N LEU A 220 -17.14 8.01 9.21
CA LEU A 220 -18.01 6.95 8.72
C LEU A 220 -17.94 5.68 9.58
N GLU A 221 -17.12 5.67 10.63
CA GLU A 221 -16.88 4.50 11.49
C GLU A 221 -16.50 3.23 10.69
N THR A 222 -15.65 3.39 9.66
CA THR A 222 -15.24 2.28 8.79
C THR A 222 -13.73 2.02 8.86
N GLY A 223 -13.31 0.86 8.30
CA GLY A 223 -11.90 0.48 8.24
C GLY A 223 -11.16 1.17 7.10
N LEU A 224 -9.94 1.65 7.40
CA LEU A 224 -9.00 2.18 6.42
C LEU A 224 -7.68 1.42 6.51
N THR A 225 -7.21 0.88 5.41
CA THR A 225 -5.84 0.38 5.31
C THR A 225 -4.96 1.41 4.64
N ALA A 226 -3.95 1.89 5.37
CA ALA A 226 -3.03 2.90 4.87
C ALA A 226 -1.82 2.28 4.16
N ASP A 227 -1.27 2.99 3.15
CA ASP A 227 -0.03 2.66 2.45
C ASP A 227 -0.06 1.31 1.73
N CYS A 228 -1.19 0.95 1.14
CA CYS A 228 -1.34 -0.28 0.36
C CYS A 228 -0.39 -0.30 -0.85
N THR A 229 0.11 -1.50 -1.15
CA THR A 229 0.92 -1.80 -2.33
C THR A 229 0.27 -2.85 -3.24
N GLY A 230 -0.80 -3.49 -2.77
CA GLY A 230 -1.60 -4.45 -3.54
C GLY A 230 -3.07 -4.36 -3.16
N LEU A 231 -3.95 -4.49 -4.17
CA LEU A 231 -5.40 -4.51 -4.02
C LEU A 231 -5.96 -5.60 -4.93
N THR A 232 -6.73 -6.52 -4.34
CA THR A 232 -7.44 -7.59 -5.05
C THR A 232 -8.84 -7.78 -4.46
N ILE A 233 -9.71 -8.48 -5.19
CA ILE A 233 -11.05 -8.83 -4.70
C ILE A 233 -11.11 -10.33 -4.44
N ASP A 234 -11.54 -10.69 -3.24
CA ASP A 234 -12.07 -12.02 -2.99
C ASP A 234 -13.48 -12.10 -3.61
N LYS A 235 -13.61 -12.85 -4.71
CA LYS A 235 -14.86 -12.93 -5.49
C LYS A 235 -15.99 -13.63 -4.76
N GLU A 236 -15.69 -14.50 -3.79
CA GLU A 236 -16.70 -15.22 -3.02
C GLU A 236 -17.35 -14.31 -1.97
N THR A 237 -16.53 -13.52 -1.30
CA THR A 237 -16.97 -12.65 -0.21
C THR A 237 -17.19 -11.19 -0.63
N ARG A 238 -16.76 -10.78 -1.82
CA ARG A 238 -16.72 -9.38 -2.31
C ARG A 238 -15.89 -8.46 -1.41
N LEU A 239 -14.94 -9.02 -0.67
CA LEU A 239 -14.05 -8.24 0.19
C LEU A 239 -12.84 -7.73 -0.59
N LEU A 240 -12.48 -6.48 -0.32
CA LEU A 240 -11.24 -5.89 -0.80
C LEU A 240 -10.09 -6.40 0.06
N GLU A 241 -9.21 -7.17 -0.55
CA GLU A 241 -7.94 -7.60 0.04
C GLU A 241 -6.92 -6.48 -0.10
N GLN A 242 -6.57 -5.87 1.02
CA GLN A 242 -5.75 -4.67 1.09
C GLN A 242 -4.37 -5.07 1.61
N THR A 243 -3.41 -5.23 0.70
CA THR A 243 -2.06 -5.69 1.04
C THR A 243 -1.12 -4.52 1.23
N ARG A 244 -0.39 -4.53 2.34
CA ARG A 244 0.62 -3.53 2.66
C ARG A 244 1.86 -4.14 3.31
N PRO A 245 3.06 -3.54 3.12
CA PRO A 245 4.23 -3.90 3.89
C PRO A 245 4.06 -3.55 5.37
N ALA A 246 4.42 -4.48 6.24
CA ALA A 246 4.46 -4.31 7.68
C ALA A 246 5.84 -4.62 8.24
N PHE A 247 6.13 -4.17 9.47
CA PHE A 247 7.41 -4.42 10.16
C PHE A 247 8.65 -4.11 9.32
N GLY A 248 8.70 -2.91 8.74
CA GLY A 248 9.84 -2.46 7.92
C GLY A 248 9.93 -3.09 6.53
N GLY A 249 8.86 -3.73 6.05
CA GLY A 249 8.81 -4.35 4.73
C GLY A 249 9.06 -5.86 4.71
N ASN A 250 9.40 -6.46 5.86
CA ASN A 250 9.71 -7.89 5.93
C ASN A 250 8.48 -8.80 5.86
N ILE A 251 7.29 -8.27 6.09
CA ILE A 251 6.03 -9.03 6.07
C ILE A 251 5.02 -8.25 5.24
N MET A 252 4.31 -8.95 4.36
CA MET A 252 3.15 -8.43 3.66
C MET A 252 1.89 -8.79 4.45
N ALA A 253 1.16 -7.79 4.91
CA ALA A 253 -0.09 -7.97 5.64
C ALA A 253 -1.27 -7.70 4.70
N THR A 254 -2.19 -8.66 4.60
CA THR A 254 -3.48 -8.48 3.91
C THR A 254 -4.57 -8.21 4.94
N ILE A 255 -5.25 -7.09 4.79
CA ILE A 255 -6.25 -6.56 5.73
C ILE A 255 -7.60 -6.53 5.03
N LEU A 256 -8.66 -6.90 5.78
CA LEU A 256 -10.03 -6.97 5.28
C LEU A 256 -10.95 -6.10 6.15
N THR A 257 -11.81 -5.30 5.52
CA THR A 257 -12.89 -4.57 6.18
C THR A 257 -14.20 -5.35 6.01
N ARG A 258 -14.46 -6.29 6.92
CA ARG A 258 -15.56 -7.26 6.78
C ARG A 258 -16.95 -6.64 7.03
N ASN A 259 -17.09 -5.84 8.08
CA ASN A 259 -18.38 -5.49 8.67
C ASN A 259 -18.82 -4.04 8.41
N HIS A 260 -18.00 -3.25 7.74
CA HIS A 260 -18.27 -1.83 7.49
C HIS A 260 -18.08 -1.47 6.01
N ARG A 261 -18.75 -0.42 5.56
CA ARG A 261 -18.64 0.15 4.22
C ARG A 261 -18.57 1.68 4.31
N PRO A 262 -17.88 2.32 3.35
CA PRO A 262 -17.08 1.70 2.29
C PRO A 262 -15.84 0.98 2.82
N GLN A 263 -15.28 0.03 2.04
CA GLN A 263 -13.96 -0.50 2.27
C GLN A 263 -12.94 0.52 1.78
N MET A 264 -12.13 1.09 2.68
CA MET A 264 -11.24 2.20 2.31
C MET A 264 -9.78 1.78 2.29
N ALA A 265 -9.08 2.22 1.26
CA ALA A 265 -7.64 2.03 1.13
C ALA A 265 -6.96 3.32 0.68
N SER A 266 -5.83 3.68 1.30
CA SER A 266 -4.90 4.61 0.70
C SER A 266 -3.71 3.86 0.08
N VAL A 267 -3.30 4.27 -1.13
CA VAL A 267 -2.32 3.56 -1.95
C VAL A 267 -1.13 4.45 -2.21
N ARG A 268 0.08 3.92 -2.07
CA ARG A 268 1.31 4.68 -2.34
C ARG A 268 1.36 5.11 -3.80
N PRO A 269 1.77 6.36 -4.07
CA PRO A 269 2.09 6.80 -5.42
C PRO A 269 3.15 5.90 -6.07
N HIS A 270 3.08 5.73 -7.38
CA HIS A 270 4.02 4.99 -8.23
C HIS A 270 4.09 3.47 -7.97
N VAL A 271 3.14 2.92 -7.21
CA VAL A 271 3.05 1.47 -6.96
C VAL A 271 2.10 0.79 -7.95
N MET A 272 0.99 1.44 -8.28
CA MET A 272 0.05 0.89 -9.26
C MET A 272 0.42 1.32 -10.69
N PRO A 273 0.26 0.45 -11.69
CA PRO A 273 0.59 0.82 -13.07
C PRO A 273 -0.37 1.89 -13.58
N MET A 274 0.19 2.91 -14.23
CA MET A 274 -0.59 3.93 -14.94
C MET A 274 -1.39 3.27 -16.07
N PRO A 275 -2.71 3.45 -16.15
CA PRO A 275 -3.49 2.94 -17.27
C PRO A 275 -3.20 3.71 -18.55
N PRO A 276 -3.36 3.10 -19.74
CA PRO A 276 -3.25 3.82 -21.00
C PRO A 276 -4.35 4.87 -21.12
N LYS A 277 -3.99 6.06 -21.58
CA LYS A 277 -4.93 7.16 -21.80
C LYS A 277 -5.79 6.90 -23.04
N ASN A 278 -7.12 6.94 -22.89
CA ASN A 278 -8.07 6.87 -24.02
C ASN A 278 -8.68 8.26 -24.27
N PRO A 279 -8.19 9.04 -25.26
CA PRO A 279 -8.66 10.40 -25.50
C PRO A 279 -10.15 10.49 -25.92
N ASN A 280 -10.72 9.38 -26.40
CA ASN A 280 -12.11 9.33 -26.87
C ASN A 280 -13.10 8.86 -25.81
N ALA A 281 -12.62 8.56 -24.58
CA ALA A 281 -13.48 8.13 -23.50
C ALA A 281 -14.44 9.27 -23.08
N LYS A 282 -15.67 8.88 -22.79
CA LYS A 282 -16.74 9.79 -22.34
C LYS A 282 -17.38 9.17 -21.10
N GLY A 283 -17.92 10.02 -20.23
CA GLY A 283 -18.62 9.61 -19.04
C GLY A 283 -19.66 10.62 -18.62
N GLU A 284 -20.30 10.39 -17.50
CA GLU A 284 -21.32 11.24 -16.91
C GLU A 284 -20.73 12.10 -15.78
N ILE A 285 -20.97 13.42 -15.81
CA ILE A 285 -20.61 14.31 -14.70
C ILE A 285 -21.85 14.57 -13.86
N ILE A 286 -21.83 14.16 -12.62
CA ILE A 286 -22.86 14.41 -11.62
C ILE A 286 -22.37 15.57 -10.75
N ARG A 287 -22.97 16.75 -10.96
CA ARG A 287 -22.65 17.94 -10.17
C ARG A 287 -23.47 17.94 -8.90
N GLU A 288 -22.79 18.07 -7.77
CA GLU A 288 -23.40 18.15 -6.46
C GLU A 288 -23.10 19.48 -5.78
N GLU A 289 -24.12 20.02 -5.16
CA GLU A 289 -24.00 21.24 -4.39
C GLU A 289 -24.11 20.92 -2.89
N ILE A 290 -23.20 21.44 -2.12
CA ILE A 290 -23.22 21.35 -0.67
C ILE A 290 -23.08 22.76 -0.07
N ALA A 291 -23.86 23.05 0.96
CA ALA A 291 -23.76 24.30 1.68
C ALA A 291 -22.47 24.36 2.51
N LEU A 292 -21.43 24.97 1.96
CA LEU A 292 -20.17 25.27 2.65
C LEU A 292 -20.05 26.78 2.78
N ARG A 293 -19.89 27.26 4.01
CA ARG A 293 -19.70 28.68 4.30
C ARG A 293 -18.31 28.88 4.86
N GLU A 294 -17.58 29.83 4.29
CA GLU A 294 -16.22 30.13 4.71
C GLU A 294 -16.14 30.53 6.20
N GLU A 295 -17.17 31.21 6.70
CA GLU A 295 -17.24 31.66 8.10
C GLU A 295 -17.31 30.49 9.09
N GLU A 296 -17.87 29.36 8.68
CA GLU A 296 -18.05 28.16 9.50
C GLU A 296 -16.78 27.30 9.57
N ILE A 297 -15.81 27.51 8.67
CA ILE A 297 -14.57 26.74 8.62
C ILE A 297 -13.58 27.30 9.63
N LYS A 298 -13.13 26.47 10.56
CA LYS A 298 -12.25 26.89 11.68
C LYS A 298 -10.84 27.23 11.22
N VAL A 299 -10.31 26.50 10.26
CA VAL A 299 -8.96 26.68 9.72
C VAL A 299 -9.02 27.59 8.50
N LYS A 300 -8.23 28.66 8.52
CA LYS A 300 -8.12 29.63 7.41
C LYS A 300 -6.75 29.51 6.75
N VAL A 301 -6.74 29.55 5.43
CA VAL A 301 -5.49 29.71 4.67
C VAL A 301 -5.18 31.21 4.61
N LEU A 302 -4.10 31.61 5.25
CA LEU A 302 -3.68 33.02 5.28
C LEU A 302 -2.83 33.36 4.07
N GLU A 303 -1.90 32.46 3.74
CA GLU A 303 -0.94 32.65 2.64
C GLU A 303 -0.47 31.27 2.14
N ILE A 304 -0.24 31.17 0.86
CA ILE A 304 0.44 30.03 0.23
C ILE A 304 1.67 30.58 -0.48
N THR A 305 2.82 30.34 0.11
CA THR A 305 4.10 30.63 -0.52
C THR A 305 4.53 29.42 -1.34
N ARG A 306 4.66 29.61 -2.64
CA ARG A 306 5.41 28.65 -3.47
C ARG A 306 6.88 29.02 -3.29
N GLU A 307 7.69 28.07 -2.87
CA GLU A 307 9.13 28.23 -3.04
C GLU A 307 9.35 28.47 -4.53
N GLU A 308 9.79 29.69 -4.88
CA GLU A 308 10.19 29.99 -6.26
C GLU A 308 11.23 28.95 -6.63
N ALA A 309 10.94 28.21 -7.64
CA ALA A 309 11.69 27.05 -8.09
C ALA A 309 13.20 27.33 -8.18
N VAL A 310 13.95 27.01 -7.13
CA VAL A 310 15.09 26.14 -7.37
C VAL A 310 14.46 24.97 -8.11
N GLN A 311 14.77 24.77 -9.39
CA GLN A 311 14.16 23.75 -10.26
C GLN A 311 14.00 22.47 -9.44
N THR A 312 12.83 22.29 -8.80
CA THR A 312 12.53 21.10 -8.02
C THR A 312 12.30 20.02 -9.05
N ILE A 313 13.40 19.39 -9.41
CA ILE A 313 13.39 18.27 -10.34
C ILE A 313 12.53 17.21 -9.69
N ASP A 314 11.32 17.03 -10.19
CA ASP A 314 10.47 15.95 -9.70
C ASP A 314 11.03 14.60 -10.17
N ILE A 315 11.76 13.95 -9.26
CA ILE A 315 12.33 12.62 -9.53
C ILE A 315 11.27 11.52 -9.60
N SER A 316 10.03 11.78 -9.14
CA SER A 316 8.97 10.77 -9.10
C SER A 316 8.44 10.42 -10.49
N GLY A 317 8.42 11.42 -11.41
CA GLY A 317 8.00 11.23 -12.80
C GLY A 317 9.14 10.90 -13.77
N ALA A 318 10.38 10.81 -13.30
CA ALA A 318 11.52 10.57 -14.17
C ALA A 318 11.53 9.15 -14.75
N GLU A 319 11.72 9.02 -16.07
CA GLU A 319 11.81 7.72 -16.74
C GLU A 319 13.14 7.00 -16.47
N ILE A 320 14.22 7.78 -16.28
CA ILE A 320 15.56 7.26 -15.99
C ILE A 320 16.10 8.01 -14.78
N LEU A 321 16.51 7.26 -13.75
CA LEU A 321 17.11 7.78 -12.55
C LEU A 321 18.54 7.24 -12.37
N VAL A 322 19.49 8.15 -12.17
CA VAL A 322 20.85 7.83 -11.79
C VAL A 322 21.04 8.23 -10.33
N SER A 323 21.14 7.27 -9.45
CA SER A 323 21.09 7.46 -8.01
C SER A 323 22.45 7.29 -7.35
N GLY A 324 22.84 8.28 -6.53
CA GLY A 324 24.11 8.29 -5.82
C GLY A 324 23.97 7.90 -4.34
N GLY A 325 24.85 7.04 -3.88
CA GLY A 325 24.97 6.67 -2.48
C GLY A 325 26.23 7.23 -1.82
N ARG A 326 26.42 6.83 -0.57
CA ARG A 326 27.60 7.20 0.24
C ARG A 326 28.93 6.76 -0.40
N GLY A 327 28.89 5.80 -1.34
CA GLY A 327 30.05 5.38 -2.13
C GLY A 327 30.64 6.47 -3.02
N LEU A 328 29.91 7.56 -3.29
CA LEU A 328 30.42 8.74 -3.98
C LEU A 328 31.40 9.57 -3.14
N GLN A 329 31.46 9.39 -1.83
CA GLN A 329 32.41 9.97 -0.89
C GLN A 329 32.31 11.49 -0.69
N ALA A 330 31.93 12.29 -1.69
CA ALA A 330 31.84 13.74 -1.63
C ALA A 330 30.75 14.30 -2.55
N ALA A 331 30.28 15.52 -2.26
CA ALA A 331 29.28 16.23 -3.07
C ALA A 331 29.72 16.48 -4.50
N GLU A 332 30.99 16.84 -4.70
CA GLU A 332 31.54 17.15 -6.02
C GLU A 332 31.49 15.98 -6.98
N ASN A 333 31.46 14.75 -6.45
CA ASN A 333 31.46 13.54 -7.27
C ASN A 333 30.06 13.23 -7.85
N PHE A 334 29.01 13.96 -7.43
CA PHE A 334 27.70 13.86 -8.08
C PHE A 334 27.74 14.34 -9.54
N LYS A 335 28.72 15.18 -9.92
CA LYS A 335 28.93 15.58 -11.33
C LYS A 335 29.09 14.38 -12.27
N LEU A 336 29.71 13.29 -11.81
CA LEU A 336 29.82 12.05 -12.61
C LEU A 336 28.44 11.45 -12.94
N LEU A 337 27.50 11.55 -12.00
CA LEU A 337 26.16 11.04 -12.19
C LEU A 337 25.30 12.00 -13.02
N GLU A 338 25.54 13.29 -12.88
CA GLU A 338 24.89 14.33 -13.70
C GLU A 338 25.25 14.17 -15.17
N GLU A 339 26.53 13.95 -15.48
CA GLU A 339 26.97 13.66 -16.84
C GLU A 339 26.37 12.38 -17.42
N LEU A 340 26.25 11.31 -16.62
CA LEU A 340 25.61 10.07 -17.03
C LEU A 340 24.10 10.26 -17.26
N ALA A 341 23.43 10.98 -16.35
CA ALA A 341 22.01 11.29 -16.45
C ALA A 341 21.72 12.14 -17.68
N GLU A 342 22.54 13.15 -17.97
CA GLU A 342 22.41 13.98 -19.17
C GLU A 342 22.48 13.17 -20.45
N VAL A 343 23.46 12.27 -20.58
CA VAL A 343 23.61 11.39 -21.75
C VAL A 343 22.40 10.50 -21.95
N LEU A 344 21.76 10.05 -20.86
CA LEU A 344 20.59 9.18 -20.89
C LEU A 344 19.25 9.95 -20.99
N GLY A 345 19.27 11.28 -20.88
CA GLY A 345 18.04 12.07 -20.74
C GLY A 345 17.31 11.80 -19.42
N GLY A 346 18.06 11.44 -18.38
CA GLY A 346 17.55 11.07 -17.07
C GLY A 346 17.80 12.15 -16.01
N THR A 347 17.48 11.81 -14.77
CA THR A 347 17.57 12.71 -13.61
C THR A 347 18.43 12.09 -12.52
N VAL A 348 19.14 12.93 -11.75
CA VAL A 348 19.95 12.48 -10.61
C VAL A 348 19.11 12.42 -9.34
N SER A 349 19.22 11.32 -8.61
CA SER A 349 18.64 11.11 -7.29
C SER A 349 19.70 10.62 -6.29
N ALA A 350 19.33 10.46 -5.03
CA ALA A 350 20.26 10.06 -3.99
C ALA A 350 19.66 9.17 -2.91
N SER A 351 20.51 8.42 -2.23
CA SER A 351 20.16 7.74 -1.00
C SER A 351 20.06 8.71 0.18
N ARG A 352 19.32 8.35 1.22
CA ARG A 352 19.22 9.14 2.46
C ARG A 352 20.60 9.52 3.02
N ALA A 353 21.56 8.60 3.01
CA ALA A 353 22.88 8.86 3.56
C ALA A 353 23.67 9.96 2.82
N ALA A 354 23.42 10.19 1.53
CA ALA A 354 24.00 11.29 0.76
C ALA A 354 23.28 12.62 1.04
N VAL A 355 21.96 12.57 1.26
CA VAL A 355 21.17 13.74 1.66
C VAL A 355 21.51 14.18 3.08
N ASP A 356 21.56 13.24 4.04
CA ASP A 356 21.96 13.52 5.43
C ASP A 356 23.39 14.10 5.52
N ALA A 357 24.28 13.77 4.56
CA ALA A 357 25.61 14.37 4.44
C ALA A 357 25.60 15.76 3.77
N GLY A 358 24.45 16.28 3.35
CA GLY A 358 24.31 17.59 2.71
C GLY A 358 24.84 17.65 1.27
N TRP A 359 25.05 16.52 0.59
CA TRP A 359 25.60 16.49 -0.77
C TRP A 359 24.56 16.85 -1.83
N VAL A 360 23.29 16.51 -1.59
CA VAL A 360 22.17 16.83 -2.46
C VAL A 360 20.93 17.19 -1.62
N PRO A 361 20.01 18.00 -2.16
CA PRO A 361 18.81 18.39 -1.43
C PRO A 361 17.85 17.22 -1.21
N TYR A 362 16.98 17.36 -0.18
CA TYR A 362 16.05 16.33 0.26
C TYR A 362 15.07 15.88 -0.84
N GLU A 363 14.69 16.78 -1.74
CA GLU A 363 13.76 16.53 -2.85
C GLU A 363 14.25 15.43 -3.80
N ARG A 364 15.57 15.15 -3.79
CA ARG A 364 16.21 14.09 -4.57
C ARG A 364 16.34 12.77 -3.81
N GLN A 365 15.85 12.70 -2.56
CA GLN A 365 15.95 11.48 -1.75
C GLN A 365 15.01 10.40 -2.24
N VAL A 366 15.57 9.20 -2.51
CA VAL A 366 14.81 7.97 -2.78
C VAL A 366 14.85 7.07 -1.55
N GLY A 367 13.68 6.54 -1.16
CA GLY A 367 13.55 5.60 -0.06
C GLY A 367 12.27 5.76 0.74
N GLN A 368 12.14 5.02 1.83
CA GLN A 368 10.97 4.98 2.69
C GLN A 368 10.57 6.36 3.25
N THR A 369 11.55 7.18 3.60
CA THR A 369 11.34 8.54 4.15
C THR A 369 11.51 9.64 3.09
N GLY A 370 11.89 9.29 1.87
CA GLY A 370 11.98 10.16 0.72
C GLY A 370 10.87 9.86 -0.30
N LYS A 371 11.19 10.06 -1.57
CA LYS A 371 10.26 9.75 -2.67
C LYS A 371 10.32 8.26 -3.03
N THR A 372 9.17 7.66 -3.32
CA THR A 372 9.07 6.36 -3.99
C THR A 372 9.03 6.61 -5.49
N VAL A 373 9.87 5.88 -6.24
CA VAL A 373 10.07 6.06 -7.67
C VAL A 373 9.90 4.74 -8.42
N ARG A 374 9.43 4.79 -9.66
CA ARG A 374 9.29 3.62 -10.53
C ARG A 374 9.74 3.94 -11.96
N PRO A 375 11.03 4.30 -12.14
CA PRO A 375 11.55 4.60 -13.46
C PRO A 375 11.63 3.36 -14.35
N LYS A 376 11.76 3.57 -15.65
CA LYS A 376 12.11 2.50 -16.61
C LYS A 376 13.51 1.96 -16.33
N ILE A 377 14.45 2.85 -15.95
CA ILE A 377 15.83 2.47 -15.60
C ILE A 377 16.24 3.18 -14.31
N TYR A 378 16.67 2.42 -13.34
CA TYR A 378 17.27 2.90 -12.09
C TYR A 378 18.74 2.46 -12.02
N ILE A 379 19.67 3.41 -12.01
CA ILE A 379 21.11 3.12 -11.91
C ILE A 379 21.59 3.49 -10.50
N ALA A 380 21.89 2.50 -9.68
CA ALA A 380 22.36 2.66 -8.30
C ALA A 380 23.88 2.69 -8.25
N CYS A 381 24.47 3.84 -7.98
CA CYS A 381 25.93 4.05 -7.92
C CYS A 381 26.40 4.21 -6.47
N GLY A 382 27.15 3.23 -5.96
CA GLY A 382 27.69 3.28 -4.59
C GLY A 382 26.62 3.27 -3.49
N ILE A 383 25.50 2.63 -3.74
CA ILE A 383 24.38 2.42 -2.82
C ILE A 383 24.46 1.00 -2.26
N SER A 384 24.36 0.84 -0.93
CA SER A 384 24.44 -0.47 -0.29
C SER A 384 23.21 -1.34 -0.48
N GLY A 385 22.02 -0.76 -0.63
CA GLY A 385 20.77 -1.51 -0.71
C GLY A 385 20.11 -1.78 0.64
N ALA A 386 20.21 -0.85 1.57
CA ALA A 386 19.42 -0.92 2.81
C ALA A 386 17.92 -1.01 2.49
N ILE A 387 17.17 -1.79 3.27
CA ILE A 387 15.72 -2.05 3.06
C ILE A 387 14.94 -0.75 2.88
N GLN A 388 15.27 0.30 3.64
CA GLN A 388 14.62 1.60 3.56
C GLN A 388 14.83 2.30 2.21
N HIS A 389 15.94 2.03 1.52
CA HIS A 389 16.18 2.52 0.17
C HIS A 389 15.47 1.66 -0.85
N LEU A 390 15.55 0.33 -0.71
CA LEU A 390 14.92 -0.63 -1.64
C LEU A 390 13.42 -0.40 -1.76
N VAL A 391 12.72 -0.17 -0.66
CA VAL A 391 11.27 0.14 -0.65
C VAL A 391 10.92 1.33 -1.54
N GLY A 392 11.86 2.26 -1.76
CA GLY A 392 11.63 3.42 -2.61
C GLY A 392 11.91 3.19 -4.10
N MET A 393 12.55 2.07 -4.51
CA MET A 393 12.98 1.92 -5.91
C MET A 393 12.89 0.50 -6.48
N GLN A 394 12.62 -0.52 -5.68
CA GLN A 394 12.66 -1.93 -6.11
C GLN A 394 11.66 -2.26 -7.23
N ASP A 395 10.59 -1.47 -7.38
CA ASP A 395 9.58 -1.65 -8.43
C ASP A 395 9.97 -0.99 -9.77
N SER A 396 11.22 -0.52 -9.91
CA SER A 396 11.77 -0.03 -11.18
C SER A 396 11.83 -1.16 -12.21
N GLN A 397 11.57 -0.85 -13.51
CA GLN A 397 11.53 -1.90 -14.53
C GLN A 397 12.89 -2.56 -14.77
N ILE A 398 13.96 -1.76 -14.77
CA ILE A 398 15.35 -2.24 -14.88
C ILE A 398 16.17 -1.56 -13.78
N ILE A 399 16.84 -2.36 -12.97
CA ILE A 399 17.76 -1.90 -11.92
C ILE A 399 19.18 -2.31 -12.31
N ILE A 400 20.07 -1.32 -12.38
CA ILE A 400 21.49 -1.51 -12.63
C ILE A 400 22.24 -1.06 -11.39
N ALA A 401 23.03 -1.93 -10.76
CA ALA A 401 23.80 -1.61 -9.57
C ALA A 401 25.31 -1.58 -9.86
N ILE A 402 25.98 -0.55 -9.38
CA ILE A 402 27.44 -0.39 -9.42
C ILE A 402 27.93 -0.24 -8.00
N ASN A 403 28.63 -1.24 -7.48
CA ASN A 403 29.19 -1.21 -6.13
C ASN A 403 30.51 -1.98 -6.09
N ARG A 404 31.47 -1.53 -5.31
CA ARG A 404 32.73 -2.24 -5.08
C ARG A 404 32.59 -3.43 -4.13
N ASP A 405 31.59 -3.39 -3.26
CA ASP A 405 31.26 -4.48 -2.37
C ASP A 405 30.38 -5.49 -3.07
N ARG A 406 30.92 -6.69 -3.30
CA ARG A 406 30.24 -7.79 -3.98
C ARG A 406 29.00 -8.29 -3.24
N ASP A 407 29.03 -8.18 -1.89
CA ASP A 407 27.99 -8.72 -1.02
C ASP A 407 26.97 -7.63 -0.63
N ALA A 408 27.00 -6.48 -1.29
CA ALA A 408 26.05 -5.39 -1.06
C ALA A 408 24.61 -5.85 -1.39
N PRO A 409 23.63 -5.69 -0.48
CA PRO A 409 22.24 -6.14 -0.69
C PRO A 409 21.56 -5.54 -1.94
N ILE A 410 22.07 -4.44 -2.50
CA ILE A 410 21.53 -3.86 -3.74
C ILE A 410 21.59 -4.85 -4.91
N PHE A 411 22.53 -5.79 -4.90
CA PHE A 411 22.66 -6.79 -5.95
C PHE A 411 21.56 -7.85 -5.92
N GLU A 412 20.88 -8.04 -4.80
CA GLU A 412 19.76 -8.99 -4.68
C GLU A 412 18.54 -8.55 -5.50
N VAL A 413 18.37 -7.23 -5.70
CA VAL A 413 17.27 -6.66 -6.49
C VAL A 413 17.71 -6.15 -7.86
N ALA A 414 19.01 -6.12 -8.16
CA ALA A 414 19.55 -5.62 -9.42
C ALA A 414 19.35 -6.62 -10.56
N HIS A 415 18.84 -6.15 -11.69
CA HIS A 415 18.79 -6.93 -12.92
C HIS A 415 20.20 -7.07 -13.55
N TYR A 416 21.02 -6.04 -13.36
CA TYR A 416 22.42 -6.02 -13.82
C TYR A 416 23.31 -5.48 -12.69
N GLY A 417 24.32 -6.24 -12.32
CA GLY A 417 25.30 -5.86 -11.28
C GLY A 417 26.70 -5.71 -11.85
N ILE A 418 27.36 -4.61 -11.53
CA ILE A 418 28.77 -4.37 -11.86
C ILE A 418 29.53 -4.21 -10.56
N VAL A 419 30.39 -5.20 -10.26
CA VAL A 419 31.26 -5.16 -9.08
C VAL A 419 32.55 -4.43 -9.45
N GLY A 420 32.78 -3.26 -8.86
CA GLY A 420 33.99 -2.47 -9.12
C GLY A 420 33.88 -1.02 -8.65
N ASP A 421 34.92 -0.26 -8.95
CA ASP A 421 35.02 1.14 -8.58
C ASP A 421 34.17 2.03 -9.51
N LEU A 422 33.15 2.67 -8.92
CA LEU A 422 32.25 3.58 -9.66
C LEU A 422 33.00 4.74 -10.35
N PHE A 423 34.12 5.21 -9.77
CA PHE A 423 34.92 6.27 -10.37
C PHE A 423 35.63 5.86 -11.67
N GLN A 424 35.82 4.57 -11.90
CA GLN A 424 36.33 4.02 -13.15
C GLN A 424 35.19 3.63 -14.10
N ILE A 425 34.15 3.01 -13.57
CA ILE A 425 33.05 2.42 -14.35
C ILE A 425 32.15 3.51 -14.93
N VAL A 426 31.69 4.49 -14.12
CA VAL A 426 30.73 5.51 -14.55
C VAL A 426 31.26 6.34 -15.73
N PRO A 427 32.52 6.88 -15.71
CA PRO A 427 33.04 7.62 -16.86
C PRO A 427 33.16 6.81 -18.15
N ILE A 428 33.53 5.51 -18.02
CA ILE A 428 33.60 4.60 -19.17
C ILE A 428 32.21 4.37 -19.75
N LEU A 429 31.23 4.10 -18.87
CA LEU A 429 29.84 3.90 -19.25
C LEU A 429 29.26 5.14 -19.94
N THR A 430 29.47 6.32 -19.38
CA THR A 430 29.03 7.61 -19.93
C THR A 430 29.59 7.83 -21.35
N ARG A 431 30.88 7.62 -21.51
CA ARG A 431 31.55 7.77 -22.83
C ARG A 431 30.95 6.77 -23.83
N ARG A 432 30.81 5.52 -23.45
CA ARG A 432 30.31 4.47 -24.36
C ARG A 432 28.85 4.70 -24.76
N LEU A 433 28.02 5.13 -23.83
CA LEU A 433 26.63 5.48 -24.13
C LEU A 433 26.53 6.70 -25.05
N ARG A 434 27.35 7.73 -24.84
CA ARG A 434 27.41 8.91 -25.71
C ARG A 434 27.78 8.51 -27.14
N GLU A 435 28.78 7.62 -27.32
CA GLU A 435 29.15 7.09 -28.64
C GLU A 435 28.01 6.34 -29.32
N LEU A 436 27.27 5.53 -28.58
CA LEU A 436 26.14 4.75 -29.10
C LEU A 436 24.93 5.61 -29.47
N MET A 437 24.62 6.62 -28.64
CA MET A 437 23.52 7.56 -28.90
C MET A 437 23.81 8.41 -30.14
N ASN A 438 25.04 8.89 -30.29
CA ASN A 438 25.43 9.65 -31.47
C ASN A 438 25.38 8.83 -32.76
N LYS A 439 25.70 7.51 -32.72
CA LYS A 439 25.57 6.62 -33.89
C LYS A 439 24.12 6.37 -34.30
N LYS A 440 23.17 6.35 -33.34
CA LYS A 440 21.74 6.20 -33.66
C LYS A 440 21.16 7.45 -34.34
N VAL A 441 21.63 8.64 -33.98
CA VAL A 441 21.17 9.89 -34.61
C VAL A 441 21.63 9.96 -36.07
N CYS A 442 22.82 9.47 -36.40
CA CYS A 442 23.30 9.40 -37.78
C CYS A 442 22.61 8.32 -38.65
N ALA A 443 22.08 7.27 -38.04
CA ALA A 443 21.43 6.18 -38.78
C ALA A 443 19.93 6.38 -39.07
N VAL A 444 19.31 7.43 -38.51
CA VAL A 444 17.88 7.78 -38.72
C VAL A 444 17.76 8.97 -39.70
N GLY A 445 18.88 9.49 -40.19
CA GLY A 445 18.95 10.60 -41.16
C GLY A 445 19.32 10.19 -42.60
N GLU A 446 19.24 8.89 -42.94
CA GLU A 446 19.35 8.39 -44.31
C GLU A 446 18.01 7.83 -44.84
#